data_aacee8c98d9cc481fa8a8aca88c00f22
#
_entry.id   aacee8c98d9cc481fa8a8aca88c00f22
#
_cell.length_a   1.000
_cell.length_b   1.000
_cell.length_c   1.000
_cell.angle_alpha   90.00
_cell.angle_beta   90.00
_cell.angle_gamma   90.00
#
_symmetry.space_group_name_H-M   'P 1'
#
loop_
_entity.id
_entity.type
_entity.pdbx_description
1 polymer ?
#
loop_
_entity_poly.entity_id
_entity_poly.type
_entity_poly.pdbx_seq_one_letter_code
_entity_poly.pdbx_strand_id
1 'polypeptide(L)'
;MCESIVLDTGSGKMGVLYGHVPVVVSLPPGEMVIKMDGEDKVAVCSGGFMEMLGKRAYIFAQSIEWLEEIDVQRAMEAARRARRKLEAASNKYDRQRFIWALERAETRLKAIEKKQRDITK
;
A
#
# COMPACT_ATOMS: atom_id res chain seq x y z
N MET A 1 15.01 5.64 -12.96
CA MET A 1 15.39 6.14 -11.63
C MET A 1 14.22 6.91 -11.02
N CYS A 2 13.95 6.65 -9.76
CA CYS A 2 12.87 7.33 -9.04
C CYS A 2 13.33 8.72 -8.56
N GLU A 3 12.51 9.75 -8.79
CA GLU A 3 12.79 11.12 -8.35
C GLU A 3 12.25 11.40 -6.95
N SER A 4 11.07 10.86 -6.64
CA SER A 4 10.45 11.03 -5.34
C SER A 4 9.45 9.93 -5.07
N ILE A 5 9.16 9.72 -3.80
CA ILE A 5 8.13 8.78 -3.35
C ILE A 5 7.25 9.50 -2.34
N VAL A 6 5.94 9.44 -2.54
CA VAL A 6 4.97 9.94 -1.57
C VAL A 6 4.33 8.73 -0.91
N LEU A 7 4.44 8.68 0.42
CA LEU A 7 4.01 7.54 1.22
C LEU A 7 2.79 7.90 2.05
N ASP A 8 1.90 6.94 2.19
CA ASP A 8 0.78 7.04 3.13
C ASP A 8 1.23 6.41 4.45
N THR A 9 1.47 7.23 5.45
CA THR A 9 1.91 6.77 6.77
C THR A 9 0.76 6.85 7.76
N GLY A 10 0.93 6.26 8.94
CA GLY A 10 -0.09 6.31 9.98
C GLY A 10 -0.44 7.71 10.47
N SER A 11 0.42 8.69 10.25
CA SER A 11 0.21 10.09 10.64
C SER A 11 -0.09 11.01 9.46
N GLY A 12 -0.28 10.44 8.25
CA GLY A 12 -0.55 11.19 7.04
C GLY A 12 0.44 10.85 5.94
N LYS A 13 0.43 11.65 4.87
CA LYS A 13 1.32 11.44 3.74
C LYS A 13 2.67 12.09 3.98
N MET A 14 3.72 11.40 3.55
CA MET A 14 5.08 11.90 3.66
C MET A 14 5.79 11.80 2.32
N GLY A 15 6.44 12.87 1.91
CA GLY A 15 7.28 12.87 0.72
C GLY A 15 8.71 12.51 1.09
N VAL A 16 9.31 11.62 0.30
CA VAL A 16 10.71 11.23 0.49
C VAL A 16 11.46 11.57 -0.77
N LEU A 17 12.45 12.43 -0.64
CA LEU A 17 13.27 12.90 -1.73
C LEU A 17 14.68 12.34 -1.64
N TYR A 18 15.28 12.22 -2.81
CA TYR A 18 16.65 11.81 -2.98
C TYR A 18 17.61 12.72 -2.19
N GLY A 19 18.57 12.13 -1.50
CA GLY A 19 19.61 12.88 -0.81
C GLY A 19 19.29 13.30 0.62
N HIS A 20 18.15 12.90 1.16
CA HIS A 20 17.83 13.19 2.55
C HIS A 20 18.67 12.36 3.51
N VAL A 21 18.69 12.78 4.79
CA VAL A 21 19.36 12.03 5.86
C VAL A 21 18.76 10.63 6.00
N PRO A 22 19.51 9.67 6.55
CA PRO A 22 18.98 8.32 6.77
C PRO A 22 17.69 8.34 7.58
N VAL A 23 16.68 7.62 7.09
CA VAL A 23 15.35 7.59 7.70
C VAL A 23 14.80 6.17 7.61
N VAL A 24 14.17 5.72 8.68
CA VAL A 24 13.38 4.49 8.69
C VAL A 24 11.94 4.85 8.98
N VAL A 25 11.03 4.43 8.10
CA VAL A 25 9.62 4.78 8.19
C VAL A 25 8.77 3.53 8.18
N SER A 26 7.85 3.43 9.14
CA SER A 26 6.85 2.37 9.15
C SER A 26 5.78 2.67 8.11
N LEU A 27 5.41 1.66 7.32
CA LEU A 27 4.45 1.80 6.24
C LEU A 27 3.20 0.97 6.56
N PRO A 28 2.05 1.61 6.82
CA PRO A 28 0.80 0.87 6.87
C PRO A 28 0.38 0.45 5.45
N PRO A 29 -0.59 -0.45 5.30
CA PRO A 29 -1.14 -0.74 3.98
C PRO A 29 -1.62 0.55 3.32
N GLY A 30 -1.20 0.79 2.10
CA GLY A 30 -1.55 2.04 1.43
C GLY A 30 -0.91 2.20 0.07
N GLU A 31 -1.19 3.35 -0.53
CA GLU A 31 -0.64 3.72 -1.82
C GLU A 31 0.70 4.41 -1.68
N MET A 32 1.56 4.18 -2.67
CA MET A 32 2.77 4.95 -2.86
C MET A 32 2.74 5.57 -4.25
N VAL A 33 2.96 6.86 -4.34
CA VAL A 33 3.12 7.54 -5.62
C VAL A 33 4.60 7.69 -5.90
N ILE A 34 5.05 7.07 -6.96
CA ILE A 34 6.47 7.05 -7.34
C ILE A 34 6.63 7.87 -8.61
N LYS A 35 7.41 8.94 -8.51
CA LYS A 35 7.69 9.78 -9.67
C LYS A 35 8.93 9.28 -10.39
N MET A 36 8.76 8.89 -11.65
CA MET A 36 9.82 8.35 -12.48
C MET A 36 9.77 9.03 -13.86
N ASP A 37 10.85 9.67 -14.25
CA ASP A 37 10.96 10.33 -15.55
C ASP A 37 9.80 11.30 -15.84
N GLY A 38 9.39 12.05 -14.82
CA GLY A 38 8.32 13.02 -14.94
C GLY A 38 6.91 12.46 -14.88
N GLU A 39 6.77 11.14 -14.77
CA GLU A 39 5.47 10.49 -14.67
C GLU A 39 5.25 9.93 -13.27
N ASP A 40 4.02 10.05 -12.78
CA ASP A 40 3.62 9.47 -11.51
C ASP A 40 3.09 8.06 -11.74
N LYS A 41 3.64 7.11 -11.01
CA LYS A 41 3.13 5.73 -10.98
C LYS A 41 2.66 5.41 -9.58
N VAL A 42 1.54 4.71 -9.49
CA VAL A 42 0.98 4.31 -8.20
C VAL A 42 1.27 2.84 -7.95
N ALA A 43 1.84 2.56 -6.78
CA ALA A 43 2.00 1.20 -6.27
C ALA A 43 1.15 1.05 -5.02
N VAL A 44 0.67 -0.16 -4.77
CA VAL A 44 -0.08 -0.48 -3.55
C VAL A 44 0.77 -1.42 -2.70
N CYS A 45 1.03 -0.98 -1.47
CA CYS A 45 1.87 -1.70 -0.53
C CYS A 45 0.99 -2.36 0.54
N SER A 46 1.31 -3.59 0.90
CA SER A 46 0.58 -4.33 1.94
C SER A 46 0.98 -3.95 3.36
N GLY A 47 1.90 -3.01 3.51
CA GLY A 47 2.46 -2.64 4.80
C GLY A 47 3.86 -3.20 4.97
N GLY A 48 4.63 -2.58 5.85
CA GLY A 48 6.03 -2.93 6.08
C GLY A 48 6.81 -1.74 6.57
N PHE A 49 8.01 -1.56 6.05
CA PHE A 49 8.80 -0.38 6.37
C PHE A 49 9.73 -0.01 5.21
N MET A 50 10.16 1.23 5.21
CA MET A 50 11.11 1.75 4.25
C MET A 50 12.35 2.27 4.98
N GLU A 51 13.52 1.97 4.44
CA GLU A 51 14.79 2.45 4.93
C GLU A 51 15.45 3.28 3.85
N MET A 52 15.78 4.52 4.17
CA MET A 52 16.47 5.42 3.25
C MET A 52 17.92 5.56 3.68
N LEU A 53 18.82 5.09 2.85
CA LEU A 53 20.27 5.15 3.11
C LEU A 53 20.96 5.89 1.94
N GLY A 54 21.36 7.13 2.19
CA GLY A 54 21.99 7.95 1.16
C GLY A 54 21.09 8.13 -0.05
N LYS A 55 21.51 7.57 -1.18
CA LYS A 55 20.81 7.72 -2.46
C LYS A 55 19.83 6.60 -2.76
N ARG A 56 19.64 5.65 -1.83
CA ARG A 56 18.82 4.46 -2.07
C ARG A 56 17.73 4.35 -1.03
N ALA A 57 16.55 3.94 -1.49
CA ALA A 57 15.44 3.58 -0.63
C ALA A 57 15.23 2.08 -0.73
N TYR A 58 15.12 1.43 0.41
CA TYR A 58 14.82 0.00 0.50
C TYR A 58 13.45 -0.16 1.12
N ILE A 59 12.55 -0.84 0.41
CA ILE A 59 11.20 -1.06 0.89
C ILE A 59 11.04 -2.54 1.21
N PHE A 60 10.64 -2.83 2.45
CA PHE A 60 10.43 -4.17 2.94
C PHE A 60 8.95 -4.36 3.25
N ALA A 61 8.27 -5.10 2.38
CA ALA A 61 6.85 -5.34 2.50
C ALA A 61 6.52 -6.76 2.04
N GLN A 62 5.40 -7.27 2.51
CA GLN A 62 4.94 -8.59 2.08
C GLN A 62 4.55 -8.58 0.60
N SER A 63 3.94 -7.49 0.15
CA SER A 63 3.64 -7.33 -1.27
C SER A 63 3.64 -5.86 -1.66
N ILE A 64 4.09 -5.61 -2.87
CA ILE A 64 4.02 -4.31 -3.53
C ILE A 64 3.59 -4.61 -4.96
N GLU A 65 2.52 -3.96 -5.41
CA GLU A 65 1.96 -4.18 -6.74
C GLU A 65 1.76 -2.84 -7.43
N TRP A 66 2.05 -2.78 -8.72
CA TRP A 66 1.62 -1.63 -9.50
C TRP A 66 0.10 -1.63 -9.59
N LEU A 67 -0.51 -0.45 -9.54
CA LEU A 67 -1.96 -0.32 -9.54
C LEU A 67 -2.61 -1.04 -10.74
N GLU A 68 -2.01 -0.90 -11.92
CA GLU A 68 -2.52 -1.52 -13.13
C GLU A 68 -2.41 -3.04 -13.16
N GLU A 69 -1.60 -3.62 -12.28
CA GLU A 69 -1.43 -5.07 -12.19
C GLU A 69 -2.43 -5.74 -11.24
N ILE A 70 -3.19 -4.95 -10.49
CA ILE A 70 -4.11 -5.50 -9.49
C ILE A 70 -5.34 -6.08 -10.17
N ASP A 71 -5.63 -7.34 -9.83
CA ASP A 71 -6.84 -8.02 -10.29
C ASP A 71 -7.98 -7.66 -9.35
N VAL A 72 -8.95 -6.88 -9.86
CA VAL A 72 -10.08 -6.39 -9.09
C VAL A 72 -10.93 -7.54 -8.53
N GLN A 73 -11.20 -8.56 -9.34
CA GLN A 73 -12.02 -9.69 -8.90
C GLN A 73 -11.37 -10.45 -7.75
N ARG A 74 -10.07 -10.68 -7.84
CA ARG A 74 -9.32 -11.34 -6.76
C ARG A 74 -9.35 -10.52 -5.48
N ALA A 75 -9.21 -9.20 -5.60
CA ALA A 75 -9.26 -8.32 -4.44
C ALA A 75 -10.64 -8.32 -3.79
N MET A 76 -11.71 -8.30 -4.58
CA MET A 76 -13.08 -8.38 -4.08
C MET A 76 -13.35 -9.71 -3.38
N GLU A 77 -12.90 -10.79 -3.96
CA GLU A 77 -13.06 -12.14 -3.37
C GLU A 77 -12.27 -12.27 -2.08
N ALA A 78 -11.05 -11.73 -2.05
CA ALA A 78 -10.22 -11.74 -0.85
C ALA A 78 -10.88 -10.95 0.28
N ALA A 79 -11.46 -9.79 -0.03
CA ALA A 79 -12.18 -8.99 0.96
C ALA A 79 -13.39 -9.73 1.53
N ARG A 80 -14.19 -10.35 0.66
CA ARG A 80 -15.35 -11.13 1.09
C ARG A 80 -14.96 -12.30 1.99
N ARG A 81 -13.92 -13.01 1.59
CA ARG A 81 -13.41 -14.16 2.35
C ARG A 81 -12.91 -13.72 3.72
N ALA A 82 -12.15 -12.63 3.78
CA ALA A 82 -11.63 -12.10 5.03
C ALA A 82 -12.74 -11.66 5.97
N ARG A 83 -13.79 -11.00 5.45
CA ARG A 83 -14.95 -10.60 6.25
C ARG A 83 -15.66 -11.80 6.86
N ARG A 84 -15.91 -12.84 6.06
CA ARG A 84 -16.58 -14.06 6.55
C ARG A 84 -15.76 -14.75 7.63
N LYS A 85 -14.46 -14.86 7.43
CA LYS A 85 -13.56 -15.46 8.41
C LYS A 85 -13.47 -14.64 9.69
N LEU A 86 -13.48 -13.31 9.55
CA LEU A 86 -13.47 -12.41 10.70
C LEU A 86 -14.73 -12.58 11.55
N GLU A 87 -15.91 -12.68 10.91
CA GLU A 87 -17.17 -12.89 11.62
C GLU A 87 -17.20 -14.21 12.37
N ALA A 88 -16.57 -15.24 11.82
CA ALA A 88 -16.53 -16.57 12.42
C ALA A 88 -15.38 -16.75 13.42
N ALA A 89 -14.43 -15.83 13.46
CA ALA A 89 -13.25 -15.96 14.30
C ALA A 89 -13.61 -15.83 15.78
N SER A 90 -13.15 -16.78 16.59
CA SER A 90 -13.43 -16.84 18.02
C SER A 90 -12.26 -16.42 18.89
N ASN A 91 -11.03 -16.41 18.38
CA ASN A 91 -9.86 -16.03 19.16
C ASN A 91 -9.20 -14.78 18.61
N LYS A 92 -8.41 -14.15 19.46
CA LYS A 92 -7.78 -12.87 19.19
C LYS A 92 -6.76 -12.92 18.03
N TYR A 93 -6.00 -14.00 17.92
CA TYR A 93 -5.01 -14.15 16.87
C TYR A 93 -5.62 -14.27 15.50
N ASP A 94 -6.67 -15.09 15.39
CA ASP A 94 -7.38 -15.27 14.12
C ASP A 94 -8.06 -13.97 13.70
N ARG A 95 -8.69 -13.27 14.66
CA ARG A 95 -9.33 -11.99 14.38
C ARG A 95 -8.32 -10.98 13.82
N GLN A 96 -7.17 -10.85 14.43
CA GLN A 96 -6.15 -9.91 13.97
C GLN A 96 -5.64 -10.27 12.59
N ARG A 97 -5.43 -11.55 12.33
CA ARG A 97 -4.97 -12.02 11.02
C ARG A 97 -5.97 -11.68 9.91
N PHE A 98 -7.26 -11.88 10.19
CA PHE A 98 -8.31 -11.58 9.21
C PHE A 98 -8.56 -10.09 9.03
N ILE A 99 -8.37 -9.30 10.09
CA ILE A 99 -8.40 -7.84 9.98
C ILE A 99 -7.31 -7.36 9.02
N TRP A 100 -6.09 -7.85 9.17
CA TRP A 100 -4.98 -7.48 8.29
C TRP A 100 -5.24 -7.93 6.84
N ALA A 101 -5.78 -9.13 6.66
CA ALA A 101 -6.13 -9.62 5.32
C ALA A 101 -7.18 -8.73 4.66
N LEU A 102 -8.18 -8.31 5.43
CA LEU A 102 -9.23 -7.42 4.96
C LEU A 102 -8.66 -6.04 4.59
N GLU A 103 -7.82 -5.49 5.44
CA GLU A 103 -7.16 -4.20 5.17
C GLU A 103 -6.36 -4.23 3.87
N ARG A 104 -5.62 -5.30 3.62
CA ARG A 104 -4.84 -5.43 2.38
C ARG A 104 -5.74 -5.43 1.15
N ALA A 105 -6.85 -6.17 1.21
CA ALA A 105 -7.79 -6.24 0.09
C ALA A 105 -8.51 -4.91 -0.12
N GLU A 106 -8.96 -4.27 0.95
CA GLU A 106 -9.63 -2.97 0.89
C GLU A 106 -8.71 -1.87 0.39
N THR A 107 -7.44 -1.91 0.76
CA THR A 107 -6.45 -0.94 0.28
C THR A 107 -6.33 -1.01 -1.24
N ARG A 108 -6.28 -2.21 -1.81
CA ARG A 108 -6.26 -2.40 -3.25
C ARG A 108 -7.51 -1.85 -3.91
N LEU A 109 -8.68 -2.16 -3.34
CA LEU A 109 -9.96 -1.72 -3.90
C LEU A 109 -10.11 -0.20 -3.84
N LYS A 110 -9.69 0.43 -2.76
CA LYS A 110 -9.71 1.89 -2.63
C LYS A 110 -8.81 2.57 -3.66
N ALA A 111 -7.64 2.00 -3.90
CA ALA A 111 -6.71 2.54 -4.89
C ALA A 111 -7.31 2.49 -6.30
N ILE A 112 -7.96 1.38 -6.65
CA ILE A 112 -8.62 1.22 -7.95
C ILE A 112 -9.79 2.19 -8.08
N GLU A 113 -10.61 2.32 -7.06
CA GLU A 113 -11.75 3.24 -7.04
C GLU A 113 -11.30 4.68 -7.22
N LYS A 114 -10.25 5.08 -6.54
CA LYS A 114 -9.67 6.41 -6.67
C LYS A 114 -9.20 6.69 -8.10
N LYS A 115 -8.54 5.73 -8.73
CA LYS A 115 -8.09 5.86 -10.11
C LYS A 115 -9.27 6.06 -11.06
N GLN A 116 -10.35 5.30 -10.88
CA GLN A 116 -11.54 5.42 -11.72
C GLN A 116 -12.19 6.80 -11.59
N ARG A 117 -12.27 7.33 -10.36
CA ARG A 117 -12.80 8.69 -10.14
C ARG A 117 -11.94 9.74 -10.81
N ASP A 118 -10.63 9.60 -10.77
CA ASP A 118 -9.72 10.56 -11.39
C ASP A 118 -9.82 10.53 -12.91
N ILE A 119 -10.10 9.38 -13.50
CA ILE A 119 -10.29 9.24 -14.94
C ILE A 119 -11.62 9.87 -15.40
N THR A 120 -12.65 9.78 -14.58
CA THR A 120 -13.99 10.27 -14.94
C THR A 120 -14.19 11.77 -14.69
N LYS A 121 -13.23 12.43 -14.13
CA LYS A 121 -13.31 13.89 -13.91
C LYS A 121 -13.12 14.69 -15.19
#